data_7dd8813ed737e322758e9abecaa44369
#
_entry.id   7dd8813ed737e322758e9abecaa44369
#
_cell.length_a   1.000
_cell.length_b   1.000
_cell.length_c   1.000
_cell.angle_alpha   90.00
_cell.angle_beta   90.00
_cell.angle_gamma   90.00
#
_symmetry.space_group_name_H-M   'P 1'
#
loop_
_entity.id
_entity.type
_entity.pdbx_description
1 polymer ?
#
loop_
_entity_poly.entity_id
_entity_poly.type
_entity_poly.pdbx_seq_one_letter_code
_entity_poly.pdbx_strand_id
1 'polypeptide(L)'
;MAIEFDTIYNTDCIEGMKEIPDGTIDLVITDPPFAIDFKAKRNNYNRTASKVLDGYNEIPREKYYDFTMSWMKQVYRVLKDSGSMFVFSGWNNLKDILVALDELGFITVNHIIWKYQFGVVTKRKFVTSHYHCLYVCKNDKKRKFFPYARYGKHCRTPNGGSAHYHDKEDVWVIKREYWTGSTKTPTKLPAELIRKILMYSSEEGDIVLDPFLGSGQVAVVSKMMNRRYIGFEIVKEYYEFARERLDGNKYRIRKRVESPENKASLTLFDIKEGK
;
A
#
# COMPACT_ATOMS: atom_id res chain seq x y z
N MET A 1 -8.23 -22.97 9.83
CA MET A 1 -6.96 -23.27 9.12
C MET A 1 -5.87 -22.49 9.84
N ALA A 2 -4.77 -23.12 10.27
CA ALA A 2 -3.70 -22.34 10.92
C ALA A 2 -3.07 -21.37 9.92
N ILE A 3 -2.94 -20.10 10.27
CA ILE A 3 -2.31 -19.10 9.42
C ILE A 3 -0.78 -19.29 9.47
N GLU A 4 -0.21 -19.42 8.29
CA GLU A 4 1.24 -19.45 8.10
C GLU A 4 1.73 -18.07 7.62
N PHE A 5 2.91 -17.68 8.09
CA PHE A 5 3.56 -16.47 7.60
C PHE A 5 4.23 -16.72 6.23
N ASP A 6 4.49 -15.67 5.50
CA ASP A 6 5.04 -15.69 4.13
C ASP A 6 4.10 -16.37 3.13
N THR A 7 2.80 -16.24 3.40
CA THR A 7 1.73 -16.89 2.65
C THR A 7 0.62 -15.90 2.31
N ILE A 8 -0.02 -16.11 1.17
CA ILE A 8 -1.22 -15.41 0.75
C ILE A 8 -2.38 -16.40 0.64
N TYR A 9 -3.60 -15.93 0.90
CA TYR A 9 -4.79 -16.77 0.98
C TYR A 9 -5.89 -16.29 0.04
N ASN A 10 -6.49 -17.22 -0.71
CA ASN A 10 -7.68 -16.92 -1.52
C ASN A 10 -8.94 -17.06 -0.65
N THR A 11 -9.24 -16.03 0.12
CA THR A 11 -10.40 -15.98 1.02
C THR A 11 -10.79 -14.53 1.30
N ASP A 12 -11.98 -14.37 1.89
CA ASP A 12 -12.40 -13.10 2.46
C ASP A 12 -11.46 -12.69 3.60
N CYS A 13 -11.07 -11.40 3.64
CA CYS A 13 -10.09 -10.91 4.61
C CYS A 13 -10.62 -10.95 6.05
N ILE A 14 -11.94 -10.75 6.26
CA ILE A 14 -12.55 -10.77 7.59
C ILE A 14 -12.47 -12.19 8.14
N GLU A 15 -12.84 -13.19 7.32
CA GLU A 15 -12.77 -14.60 7.74
C GLU A 15 -11.32 -15.04 7.92
N GLY A 16 -10.43 -14.68 7.00
CA GLY A 16 -9.01 -15.03 7.12
C GLY A 16 -8.33 -14.40 8.34
N MET A 17 -8.61 -13.15 8.65
CA MET A 17 -8.05 -12.51 9.84
C MET A 17 -8.53 -13.13 11.16
N LYS A 18 -9.71 -13.76 11.23
CA LYS A 18 -10.16 -14.47 12.44
C LYS A 18 -9.20 -15.57 12.89
N GLU A 19 -8.46 -16.15 11.95
CA GLU A 19 -7.47 -17.19 12.21
C GLU A 19 -6.11 -16.62 12.70
N ILE A 20 -5.89 -15.30 12.60
CA ILE A 20 -4.68 -14.66 13.12
C ILE A 20 -4.85 -14.38 14.62
N PRO A 21 -3.92 -14.79 15.47
CA PRO A 21 -3.96 -14.44 16.90
C PRO A 21 -3.92 -12.93 17.14
N ASP A 22 -4.49 -12.48 18.25
CA ASP A 22 -4.45 -11.08 18.67
C ASP A 22 -3.01 -10.59 18.81
N GLY A 23 -2.77 -9.32 18.41
CA GLY A 23 -1.48 -8.69 18.59
C GLY A 23 -0.32 -9.38 17.87
N THR A 24 -0.56 -9.97 16.70
CA THR A 24 0.45 -10.68 15.90
C THR A 24 1.14 -9.79 14.88
N ILE A 25 0.40 -8.84 14.27
CA ILE A 25 0.82 -8.06 13.12
C ILE A 25 1.59 -6.81 13.55
N ASP A 26 2.74 -6.56 12.93
CA ASP A 26 3.56 -5.38 13.17
C ASP A 26 3.12 -4.17 12.35
N LEU A 27 2.74 -4.41 11.09
CA LEU A 27 2.39 -3.35 10.15
C LEU A 27 1.28 -3.78 9.21
N VAL A 28 0.32 -2.89 8.96
CA VAL A 28 -0.70 -3.06 7.93
C VAL A 28 -0.50 -2.00 6.85
N ILE A 29 -0.45 -2.43 5.58
CA ILE A 29 -0.41 -1.54 4.41
C ILE A 29 -1.53 -2.01 3.49
N THR A 30 -2.53 -1.16 3.24
CA THR A 30 -3.72 -1.64 2.55
C THR A 30 -4.43 -0.56 1.73
N ASP A 31 -4.98 -0.98 0.58
CA ASP A 31 -5.77 -0.15 -0.35
C ASP A 31 -7.14 -0.83 -0.53
N PRO A 32 -8.10 -0.64 0.40
CA PRO A 32 -9.38 -1.31 0.38
C PRO A 32 -10.20 -0.94 -0.86
N PRO A 33 -11.15 -1.79 -1.30
CA PRO A 33 -12.04 -1.48 -2.41
C PRO A 33 -12.81 -0.18 -2.14
N PHE A 34 -13.02 0.62 -3.19
CA PHE A 34 -13.76 1.87 -3.08
C PHE A 34 -15.23 1.67 -3.46
N ALA A 35 -16.13 2.36 -2.78
CA ALA A 35 -17.54 2.47 -3.17
C ALA A 35 -17.68 3.46 -4.35
N ILE A 36 -17.12 3.10 -5.50
CA ILE A 36 -17.24 3.85 -6.75
C ILE A 36 -17.85 2.92 -7.81
N ASP A 37 -18.86 3.42 -8.52
CA ASP A 37 -19.37 2.71 -9.71
C ASP A 37 -18.30 2.70 -10.80
N PHE A 38 -17.41 1.71 -10.73
CA PHE A 38 -16.29 1.54 -11.66
C PHE A 38 -16.77 1.10 -13.05
N LYS A 39 -17.89 0.37 -13.13
CA LYS A 39 -18.47 -0.09 -14.40
C LYS A 39 -18.89 1.08 -15.29
N ALA A 40 -19.48 2.13 -14.70
CA ALA A 40 -19.87 3.34 -15.43
C ALA A 40 -18.67 4.16 -15.95
N LYS A 41 -17.49 3.99 -15.37
CA LYS A 41 -16.25 4.73 -15.75
C LYS A 41 -15.36 3.97 -16.72
N ARG A 42 -15.62 2.69 -16.98
CA ARG A 42 -14.81 1.83 -17.86
C ARG A 42 -14.75 2.38 -19.31
N ASN A 43 -15.82 2.97 -19.79
CA ASN A 43 -15.92 3.55 -21.14
C ASN A 43 -15.07 4.82 -21.34
N ASN A 44 -14.63 5.48 -20.28
CA ASN A 44 -13.85 6.72 -20.36
C ASN A 44 -12.33 6.50 -20.40
N TYR A 45 -11.88 5.26 -20.21
CA TYR A 45 -10.47 4.91 -20.35
C TYR A 45 -10.32 4.08 -21.62
N ASN A 46 -9.59 4.61 -22.60
CA ASN A 46 -9.24 3.94 -23.86
C ASN A 46 -8.34 2.70 -23.59
N ARG A 47 -8.84 1.76 -22.76
CA ARG A 47 -8.14 0.53 -22.38
C ARG A 47 -8.79 -0.62 -23.13
N THR A 48 -7.99 -1.29 -23.96
CA THR A 48 -8.37 -2.58 -24.54
C THR A 48 -8.80 -3.53 -23.42
N ALA A 49 -10.08 -3.89 -23.39
CA ALA A 49 -10.72 -4.69 -22.33
C ALA A 49 -10.06 -6.06 -22.11
N SER A 50 -9.34 -6.58 -23.11
CA SER A 50 -8.76 -7.93 -23.12
C SER A 50 -7.53 -8.15 -22.22
N LYS A 51 -7.03 -7.11 -21.51
CA LYS A 51 -5.78 -7.20 -20.72
C LYS A 51 -5.94 -6.83 -19.24
N VAL A 52 -7.14 -6.52 -18.79
CA VAL A 52 -7.42 -6.21 -17.39
C VAL A 52 -8.16 -7.39 -16.79
N LEU A 53 -7.64 -7.94 -15.69
CA LEU A 53 -8.32 -9.01 -14.96
C LEU A 53 -9.70 -8.53 -14.52
N ASP A 54 -10.72 -9.34 -14.79
CA ASP A 54 -12.08 -9.12 -14.31
C ASP A 54 -12.17 -9.53 -12.84
N GLY A 55 -13.09 -8.93 -12.09
CA GLY A 55 -13.34 -9.35 -10.72
C GLY A 55 -13.18 -8.25 -9.66
N TYR A 56 -13.08 -6.97 -10.06
CA TYR A 56 -13.11 -5.90 -9.07
C TYR A 56 -14.44 -5.92 -8.31
N ASN A 57 -14.38 -6.26 -7.03
CA ASN A 57 -15.54 -6.35 -6.16
C ASN A 57 -15.83 -4.96 -5.57
N GLU A 58 -16.94 -4.36 -6.00
CA GLU A 58 -17.39 -3.06 -5.50
C GLU A 58 -18.29 -3.25 -4.29
N ILE A 59 -18.07 -2.45 -3.27
CA ILE A 59 -18.93 -2.40 -2.09
C ILE A 59 -19.98 -1.30 -2.34
N PRO A 60 -21.30 -1.60 -2.26
CA PRO A 60 -22.34 -0.59 -2.33
C PRO A 60 -22.12 0.53 -1.31
N ARG A 61 -22.35 1.79 -1.73
CA ARG A 61 -22.05 2.95 -0.90
C ARG A 61 -22.74 2.94 0.45
N GLU A 62 -23.99 2.47 0.48
CA GLU A 62 -24.81 2.36 1.70
C GLU A 62 -24.28 1.31 2.69
N LYS A 63 -23.49 0.33 2.21
CA LYS A 63 -22.85 -0.73 3.02
C LYS A 63 -21.39 -0.45 3.33
N TYR A 64 -20.84 0.64 2.82
CA TYR A 64 -19.38 0.86 2.87
C TYR A 64 -18.89 1.10 4.29
N TYR A 65 -19.65 1.80 5.12
CA TYR A 65 -19.31 2.01 6.52
C TYR A 65 -19.28 0.69 7.30
N ASP A 66 -20.33 -0.15 7.21
CA ASP A 66 -20.42 -1.42 7.92
C ASP A 66 -19.30 -2.39 7.47
N PHE A 67 -19.03 -2.41 6.17
CA PHE A 67 -17.91 -3.14 5.60
C PHE A 67 -16.57 -2.65 6.20
N THR A 68 -16.38 -1.33 6.24
CA THR A 68 -15.15 -0.73 6.76
C THR A 68 -14.96 -1.05 8.23
N MET A 69 -15.99 -0.92 9.05
CA MET A 69 -15.98 -1.30 10.46
C MET A 69 -15.62 -2.77 10.66
N SER A 70 -16.19 -3.65 9.84
CA SER A 70 -16.01 -5.09 9.99
C SER A 70 -14.56 -5.52 9.79
N TRP A 71 -13.90 -5.11 8.72
CA TRP A 71 -12.51 -5.46 8.49
C TRP A 71 -11.53 -4.70 9.39
N MET A 72 -11.78 -3.41 9.66
CA MET A 72 -10.91 -2.62 10.54
C MET A 72 -10.93 -3.12 11.98
N LYS A 73 -12.06 -3.62 12.47
CA LYS A 73 -12.15 -4.28 13.78
C LYS A 73 -11.21 -5.49 13.87
N GLN A 74 -11.13 -6.31 12.81
CA GLN A 74 -10.19 -7.42 12.77
C GLN A 74 -8.74 -6.91 12.71
N VAL A 75 -8.46 -5.90 11.90
CA VAL A 75 -7.12 -5.28 11.88
C VAL A 75 -6.74 -4.76 13.26
N TYR A 76 -7.64 -4.03 13.94
CA TYR A 76 -7.37 -3.54 15.29
C TYR A 76 -7.01 -4.68 16.25
N ARG A 77 -7.74 -5.80 16.21
CA ARG A 77 -7.50 -6.98 17.06
C ARG A 77 -6.13 -7.60 16.80
N VAL A 78 -5.81 -7.86 15.52
CA VAL A 78 -4.57 -8.58 15.16
C VAL A 78 -3.32 -7.69 15.20
N LEU A 79 -3.47 -6.37 15.15
CA LEU A 79 -2.36 -5.42 15.20
C LEU A 79 -1.74 -5.42 16.61
N LYS A 80 -0.41 -5.49 16.70
CA LYS A 80 0.34 -5.31 17.95
C LYS A 80 0.07 -3.94 18.56
N ASP A 81 0.29 -3.82 19.86
CA ASP A 81 0.23 -2.52 20.55
C ASP A 81 1.29 -1.52 20.00
N SER A 82 2.42 -2.03 19.54
CA SER A 82 3.47 -1.26 18.83
C SER A 82 3.22 -1.14 17.32
N GLY A 83 2.14 -1.74 16.81
CA GLY A 83 1.88 -1.82 15.39
C GLY A 83 1.25 -0.56 14.82
N SER A 84 1.39 -0.42 13.50
CA SER A 84 0.86 0.71 12.74
C SER A 84 0.09 0.25 11.50
N MET A 85 -0.80 1.10 11.00
CA MET A 85 -1.51 0.86 9.74
C MET A 85 -1.40 2.09 8.83
N PHE A 86 -1.19 1.82 7.54
CA PHE A 86 -1.30 2.77 6.45
C PHE A 86 -2.46 2.34 5.55
N VAL A 87 -3.57 3.08 5.60
CA VAL A 87 -4.76 2.80 4.80
C VAL A 87 -4.94 3.86 3.73
N PHE A 88 -4.99 3.41 2.47
CA PHE A 88 -5.20 4.27 1.31
C PHE A 88 -6.68 4.47 1.03
N SER A 89 -7.05 5.66 0.58
CA SER A 89 -8.44 5.98 0.26
C SER A 89 -8.56 7.06 -0.81
N GLY A 90 -9.56 6.92 -1.66
CA GLY A 90 -10.10 8.04 -2.42
C GLY A 90 -10.91 8.95 -1.51
N TRP A 91 -11.07 10.22 -1.90
CA TRP A 91 -11.82 11.20 -1.11
C TRP A 91 -13.29 10.81 -0.86
N ASN A 92 -13.91 10.03 -1.76
CA ASN A 92 -15.31 9.61 -1.65
C ASN A 92 -15.61 8.74 -0.43
N ASN A 93 -14.61 7.96 0.01
CA ASN A 93 -14.72 6.99 1.10
C ASN A 93 -14.02 7.46 2.38
N LEU A 94 -13.34 8.60 2.32
CA LEU A 94 -12.50 9.08 3.42
C LEU A 94 -13.30 9.30 4.70
N LYS A 95 -14.54 9.79 4.60
CA LYS A 95 -15.44 9.98 5.75
C LYS A 95 -15.64 8.68 6.53
N ASP A 96 -16.04 7.62 5.84
CA ASP A 96 -16.39 6.35 6.49
C ASP A 96 -15.16 5.70 7.13
N ILE A 97 -14.00 5.84 6.49
CA ILE A 97 -12.72 5.38 7.03
C ILE A 97 -12.34 6.16 8.29
N LEU A 98 -12.45 7.49 8.28
CA LEU A 98 -12.12 8.33 9.44
C LEU A 98 -13.02 8.03 10.64
N VAL A 99 -14.34 7.87 10.40
CA VAL A 99 -15.28 7.53 11.47
C VAL A 99 -14.97 6.15 12.05
N ALA A 100 -14.71 5.15 11.20
CA ALA A 100 -14.36 3.82 11.66
C ALA A 100 -13.05 3.77 12.48
N LEU A 101 -12.04 4.56 12.07
CA LEU A 101 -10.78 4.68 12.82
C LEU A 101 -11.00 5.27 14.21
N ASP A 102 -11.79 6.33 14.32
CA ASP A 102 -12.10 7.02 15.57
C ASP A 102 -12.89 6.10 16.51
N GLU A 103 -13.96 5.46 16.03
CA GLU A 103 -14.80 4.56 16.81
C GLU A 103 -14.05 3.31 17.31
N LEU A 104 -13.07 2.82 16.57
CA LEU A 104 -12.24 1.69 16.97
C LEU A 104 -11.10 2.08 17.91
N GLY A 105 -10.86 3.38 18.12
CA GLY A 105 -9.83 3.89 19.00
C GLY A 105 -8.43 3.89 18.38
N PHE A 106 -8.30 3.94 17.06
CA PHE A 106 -7.03 4.20 16.42
C PHE A 106 -6.58 5.65 16.67
N ILE A 107 -5.28 5.84 16.89
CA ILE A 107 -4.66 7.16 16.98
C ILE A 107 -4.16 7.54 15.59
N THR A 108 -4.71 8.61 15.02
CA THR A 108 -4.23 9.15 13.74
C THR A 108 -2.92 9.92 13.97
N VAL A 109 -1.85 9.43 13.33
CA VAL A 109 -0.51 10.03 13.40
C VAL A 109 -0.33 11.10 12.31
N ASN A 110 -0.63 10.73 11.06
CA ASN A 110 -0.58 11.66 9.91
C ASN A 110 -1.71 11.37 8.91
N HIS A 111 -2.19 12.44 8.28
CA HIS A 111 -2.93 12.36 7.04
C HIS A 111 -1.98 12.69 5.88
N ILE A 112 -1.54 11.66 5.19
CA ILE A 112 -0.55 11.76 4.13
C ILE A 112 -1.26 11.91 2.79
N ILE A 113 -0.75 12.79 1.92
CA ILE A 113 -1.23 12.98 0.56
C ILE A 113 -0.24 12.31 -0.41
N TRP A 114 -0.64 11.19 -0.99
CA TRP A 114 0.13 10.62 -2.10
C TRP A 114 -0.23 11.30 -3.41
N LYS A 115 0.60 12.26 -3.83
CA LYS A 115 0.46 12.94 -5.11
C LYS A 115 1.14 12.16 -6.23
N TYR A 116 0.36 11.83 -7.27
CA TYR A 116 0.85 11.21 -8.49
C TYR A 116 0.76 12.19 -9.67
N GLN A 117 1.59 11.97 -10.70
CA GLN A 117 1.79 12.96 -11.77
C GLN A 117 0.76 12.90 -12.90
N PHE A 118 -0.27 12.07 -12.81
CA PHE A 118 -1.23 11.87 -13.88
C PHE A 118 -2.66 11.83 -13.35
N GLY A 119 -3.53 12.61 -13.97
CA GLY A 119 -4.97 12.58 -13.77
C GLY A 119 -5.69 12.71 -15.11
N VAL A 120 -6.93 12.25 -15.18
CA VAL A 120 -7.76 12.40 -16.39
C VAL A 120 -8.26 13.83 -16.47
N VAL A 121 -7.96 14.53 -17.58
CA VAL A 121 -8.44 15.90 -17.83
C VAL A 121 -9.98 15.89 -17.86
N THR A 122 -10.56 16.83 -17.17
CA THR A 122 -12.02 17.01 -17.08
C THR A 122 -12.43 18.41 -17.48
N LYS A 123 -13.63 18.55 -18.04
CA LYS A 123 -14.17 19.85 -18.51
C LYS A 123 -14.92 20.64 -17.43
N ARG A 124 -15.32 20.00 -16.32
CA ARG A 124 -16.24 20.59 -15.34
C ARG A 124 -15.75 20.57 -13.89
N LYS A 125 -14.55 20.05 -13.62
CA LYS A 125 -13.98 19.98 -12.29
C LYS A 125 -12.45 19.92 -12.36
N PHE A 126 -11.79 20.17 -11.25
CA PHE A 126 -10.35 19.97 -11.14
C PHE A 126 -9.97 18.49 -11.33
N VAL A 127 -8.78 18.25 -11.85
CA VAL A 127 -8.24 16.89 -12.05
C VAL A 127 -7.82 16.31 -10.71
N THR A 128 -8.37 15.14 -10.36
CA THR A 128 -7.90 14.40 -9.19
C THR A 128 -6.51 13.83 -9.47
N SER A 129 -5.52 14.21 -8.68
CA SER A 129 -4.12 13.87 -8.85
C SER A 129 -3.44 13.32 -7.59
N HIS A 130 -4.25 12.92 -6.59
CA HIS A 130 -3.75 12.37 -5.34
C HIS A 130 -4.70 11.33 -4.75
N TYR A 131 -4.15 10.52 -3.84
CA TYR A 131 -4.88 9.70 -2.88
C TYR A 131 -4.54 10.13 -1.46
N HIS A 132 -5.45 9.84 -0.56
CA HIS A 132 -5.26 9.95 0.89
C HIS A 132 -4.61 8.67 1.41
N CYS A 133 -3.69 8.82 2.35
CA CYS A 133 -3.13 7.72 3.11
C CYS A 133 -3.17 8.10 4.59
N LEU A 134 -3.94 7.37 5.38
CA LEU A 134 -4.02 7.60 6.82
C LEU A 134 -3.00 6.71 7.52
N TYR A 135 -2.03 7.33 8.18
CA TYR A 135 -1.08 6.66 9.06
C TYR A 135 -1.63 6.67 10.47
N VAL A 136 -1.96 5.49 10.99
CA VAL A 136 -2.58 5.31 12.30
C VAL A 136 -1.87 4.23 13.11
N CYS A 137 -2.05 4.24 14.43
CA CYS A 137 -1.51 3.23 15.34
C CYS A 137 -2.47 2.97 16.51
N LYS A 138 -2.20 1.92 17.30
CA LYS A 138 -2.91 1.66 18.56
C LYS A 138 -2.34 2.46 19.72
N ASN A 139 -1.02 2.66 19.72
CA ASN A 139 -0.31 3.32 20.82
C ASN A 139 0.85 4.16 20.27
N ASP A 140 0.69 5.47 20.30
CA ASP A 140 1.68 6.39 19.73
C ASP A 140 3.05 6.31 20.42
N LYS A 141 3.09 5.98 21.72
CA LYS A 141 4.33 5.87 22.49
C LYS A 141 5.12 4.58 22.17
N LYS A 142 4.43 3.53 21.68
CA LYS A 142 5.04 2.22 21.41
C LYS A 142 5.28 1.96 19.94
N ARG A 143 4.66 2.70 19.03
CA ARG A 143 4.78 2.49 17.59
C ARG A 143 6.23 2.61 17.12
N LYS A 144 6.59 1.78 16.14
CA LYS A 144 7.90 1.87 15.48
C LYS A 144 7.93 3.06 14.53
N PHE A 145 8.99 3.86 14.61
CA PHE A 145 9.31 4.89 13.62
C PHE A 145 10.81 5.15 13.59
N PHE A 146 11.42 4.94 12.42
CA PHE A 146 12.87 5.03 12.20
C PHE A 146 13.22 6.30 11.42
N PRO A 147 13.41 7.46 12.09
CA PRO A 147 13.49 8.77 11.44
C PRO A 147 14.66 8.93 10.46
N TYR A 148 15.67 8.07 10.53
CA TYR A 148 16.87 8.10 9.69
C TYR A 148 16.99 6.90 8.74
N ALA A 149 15.92 6.15 8.54
CA ALA A 149 15.95 4.91 7.76
C ALA A 149 16.32 5.13 6.27
N ARG A 150 16.02 6.29 5.70
CA ARG A 150 16.30 6.59 4.28
C ARG A 150 17.41 7.62 4.10
N TYR A 151 17.45 8.64 4.93
CA TYR A 151 18.42 9.73 4.85
C TYR A 151 18.94 10.12 6.23
N GLY A 152 20.26 10.19 6.37
CA GLY A 152 20.90 10.68 7.59
C GLY A 152 20.77 12.20 7.75
N LYS A 153 21.15 12.72 8.92
CA LYS A 153 21.07 14.16 9.24
C LYS A 153 21.83 15.06 8.28
N HIS A 154 22.90 14.54 7.66
CA HIS A 154 23.79 15.32 6.79
C HIS A 154 23.45 15.20 5.32
N CYS A 155 22.48 14.35 4.94
CA CYS A 155 22.05 14.19 3.55
C CYS A 155 21.38 15.48 3.05
N ARG A 156 21.80 15.93 1.85
CA ARG A 156 21.28 17.15 1.21
C ARG A 156 20.61 16.83 -0.11
N THR A 157 19.59 17.58 -0.45
CA THR A 157 18.99 17.61 -1.79
C THR A 157 19.95 18.29 -2.78
N PRO A 158 19.76 18.12 -4.08
CA PRO A 158 20.53 18.85 -5.10
C PRO A 158 20.51 20.38 -4.92
N ASN A 159 19.44 20.92 -4.35
CA ASN A 159 19.25 22.33 -4.07
C ASN A 159 19.80 22.76 -2.68
N GLY A 160 20.56 21.91 -2.00
CA GLY A 160 21.17 22.18 -0.70
C GLY A 160 20.25 22.04 0.51
N GLY A 161 18.96 21.77 0.32
CA GLY A 161 18.01 21.53 1.41
C GLY A 161 18.27 20.21 2.15
N SER A 162 17.64 20.00 3.30
CA SER A 162 17.73 18.73 4.02
C SER A 162 16.93 17.63 3.35
N ALA A 163 17.61 16.62 2.80
CA ALA A 163 16.96 15.45 2.20
C ALA A 163 16.12 14.67 3.25
N HIS A 164 16.64 14.58 4.47
CA HIS A 164 15.95 13.97 5.60
C HIS A 164 14.62 14.66 5.96
N TYR A 165 14.57 16.00 5.88
CA TYR A 165 13.34 16.76 6.11
C TYR A 165 12.35 16.53 4.98
N HIS A 166 12.76 16.74 3.74
CA HIS A 166 11.88 16.60 2.56
C HIS A 166 11.29 15.20 2.41
N ASP A 167 12.06 14.15 2.72
CA ASP A 167 11.53 12.79 2.62
C ASP A 167 10.46 12.49 3.68
N LYS A 168 10.41 13.24 4.78
CA LYS A 168 9.42 13.09 5.86
C LYS A 168 8.22 14.03 5.77
N GLU A 169 8.15 14.88 4.76
CA GLU A 169 6.94 15.65 4.50
C GLU A 169 5.75 14.71 4.26
N ASP A 170 4.56 15.14 4.64
CA ASP A 170 3.33 14.35 4.50
C ASP A 170 2.68 14.44 3.12
N VAL A 171 3.27 15.20 2.20
CA VAL A 171 2.92 15.20 0.78
C VAL A 171 3.95 14.39 -0.01
N TRP A 172 3.59 13.16 -0.37
CA TRP A 172 4.49 12.24 -1.08
C TRP A 172 4.32 12.35 -2.58
N VAL A 173 5.30 12.89 -3.28
CA VAL A 173 5.31 12.97 -4.74
C VAL A 173 5.97 11.71 -5.30
N ILE A 174 5.17 10.66 -5.47
CA ILE A 174 5.63 9.35 -5.96
C ILE A 174 4.85 9.01 -7.23
N LYS A 175 5.59 8.71 -8.33
CA LYS A 175 4.98 8.35 -9.62
C LYS A 175 4.21 7.04 -9.52
N ARG A 176 3.08 6.95 -10.24
CA ARG A 176 2.40 5.68 -10.44
C ARG A 176 3.33 4.71 -11.16
N GLU A 177 3.25 3.47 -10.76
CA GLU A 177 3.93 2.38 -11.43
C GLU A 177 2.97 1.67 -12.39
N TYR A 178 3.38 1.55 -13.65
CA TYR A 178 2.58 0.91 -14.69
C TYR A 178 3.05 -0.52 -14.96
N TRP A 179 2.12 -1.38 -15.28
CA TRP A 179 2.42 -2.74 -15.68
C TRP A 179 3.14 -2.78 -17.02
N THR A 180 4.19 -3.56 -17.12
CA THR A 180 4.96 -3.78 -18.37
C THR A 180 4.60 -5.10 -19.04
N GLY A 181 3.85 -5.99 -18.38
CA GLY A 181 3.42 -7.29 -18.86
C GLY A 181 2.09 -7.30 -19.62
N SER A 182 1.69 -8.46 -20.11
CA SER A 182 0.41 -8.71 -20.79
C SER A 182 -0.78 -8.70 -19.82
N THR A 183 -0.57 -9.13 -18.57
CA THR A 183 -1.60 -9.16 -17.53
C THR A 183 -1.51 -7.90 -16.68
N LYS A 184 -2.65 -7.26 -16.41
CA LYS A 184 -2.72 -6.00 -15.67
C LYS A 184 -3.84 -6.07 -14.64
N THR A 185 -3.56 -5.56 -13.44
CA THR A 185 -4.61 -5.20 -12.49
C THR A 185 -4.97 -3.73 -12.67
N PRO A 186 -6.22 -3.31 -12.36
CA PRO A 186 -6.65 -1.91 -12.56
C PRO A 186 -5.83 -0.90 -11.77
N THR A 187 -5.45 -1.29 -10.56
CA THR A 187 -4.72 -0.43 -9.60
C THR A 187 -3.61 -1.23 -8.93
N LYS A 188 -2.53 -0.57 -8.56
CA LYS A 188 -1.53 -1.07 -7.63
C LYS A 188 -0.81 0.08 -6.96
N LEU A 189 -0.44 -0.09 -5.71
CA LEU A 189 0.46 0.82 -5.03
C LEU A 189 1.87 0.72 -5.64
N PRO A 190 2.58 1.83 -5.88
CA PRO A 190 3.96 1.78 -6.33
C PRO A 190 4.87 1.09 -5.31
N ALA A 191 5.85 0.32 -5.79
CA ALA A 191 6.83 -0.32 -4.93
C ALA A 191 7.60 0.69 -4.06
N GLU A 192 7.95 1.86 -4.61
CA GLU A 192 8.65 2.92 -3.88
C GLU A 192 7.84 3.46 -2.69
N LEU A 193 6.51 3.56 -2.83
CA LEU A 193 5.64 4.01 -1.76
C LEU A 193 5.62 2.98 -0.61
N ILE A 194 5.49 1.69 -0.94
CA ILE A 194 5.51 0.60 0.04
C ILE A 194 6.88 0.53 0.72
N ARG A 195 7.97 0.63 -0.03
CA ARG A 195 9.35 0.68 0.51
C ARG A 195 9.54 1.81 1.50
N LYS A 196 9.04 3.01 1.17
CA LYS A 196 9.10 4.16 2.09
C LYS A 196 8.40 3.84 3.41
N ILE A 197 7.19 3.29 3.37
CA ILE A 197 6.45 2.89 4.57
C ILE A 197 7.23 1.83 5.36
N LEU A 198 7.70 0.76 4.71
CA LEU A 198 8.43 -0.33 5.37
C LEU A 198 9.69 0.18 6.07
N MET A 199 10.47 1.05 5.41
CA MET A 199 11.70 1.60 5.98
C MET A 199 11.46 2.46 7.21
N TYR A 200 10.40 3.28 7.23
CA TYR A 200 10.12 4.16 8.37
C TYR A 200 9.38 3.44 9.51
N SER A 201 8.59 2.39 9.22
CA SER A 201 7.62 1.87 10.18
C SER A 201 7.73 0.38 10.47
N SER A 202 8.79 -0.28 9.98
CA SER A 202 9.06 -1.69 10.25
C SER A 202 10.55 -2.01 10.19
N GLU A 203 10.93 -3.15 10.75
CA GLU A 203 12.29 -3.73 10.66
C GLU A 203 12.25 -5.12 10.01
N GLU A 204 13.41 -5.67 9.68
CA GLU A 204 13.50 -7.02 9.10
C GLU A 204 12.91 -8.05 10.05
N GLY A 205 12.16 -9.01 9.50
CA GLY A 205 11.43 -10.03 10.26
C GLY A 205 10.05 -9.60 10.75
N ASP A 206 9.69 -8.32 10.72
CA ASP A 206 8.34 -7.85 11.06
C ASP A 206 7.29 -8.42 10.12
N ILE A 207 6.09 -8.66 10.65
CA ILE A 207 4.97 -9.24 9.92
C ILE A 207 4.09 -8.12 9.36
N VAL A 208 4.01 -8.06 8.03
CA VAL A 208 3.21 -7.11 7.27
C VAL A 208 1.93 -7.79 6.78
N LEU A 209 0.79 -7.17 7.05
CA LEU A 209 -0.52 -7.64 6.59
C LEU A 209 -1.08 -6.72 5.51
N ASP A 210 -1.61 -7.31 4.43
CA ASP A 210 -2.49 -6.65 3.48
C ASP A 210 -3.83 -7.40 3.38
N PRO A 211 -4.89 -6.88 4.00
CA PRO A 211 -6.23 -7.46 3.92
C PRO A 211 -6.83 -7.48 2.51
N PHE A 212 -6.38 -6.60 1.61
CA PHE A 212 -6.90 -6.45 0.26
C PHE A 212 -5.77 -6.55 -0.77
N LEU A 213 -5.17 -7.72 -0.84
CA LEU A 213 -3.88 -7.99 -1.47
C LEU A 213 -3.81 -7.57 -2.96
N GLY A 214 -4.91 -7.72 -3.70
CA GLY A 214 -4.97 -7.39 -5.12
C GLY A 214 -3.87 -8.08 -5.92
N SER A 215 -2.98 -7.29 -6.50
CA SER A 215 -1.86 -7.80 -7.29
C SER A 215 -0.69 -8.36 -6.48
N GLY A 216 -0.76 -8.39 -5.16
CA GLY A 216 0.30 -8.85 -4.27
C GLY A 216 1.46 -7.88 -4.08
N GLN A 217 1.29 -6.60 -4.41
CA GLN A 217 2.40 -5.65 -4.39
C GLN A 217 3.02 -5.49 -3.01
N VAL A 218 2.20 -5.40 -1.96
CA VAL A 218 2.68 -5.28 -0.57
C VAL A 218 3.48 -6.51 -0.17
N ALA A 219 2.95 -7.71 -0.42
CA ALA A 219 3.64 -8.97 -0.10
C ALA A 219 4.99 -9.11 -0.84
N VAL A 220 5.02 -8.80 -2.15
CA VAL A 220 6.24 -8.84 -2.96
C VAL A 220 7.31 -7.89 -2.41
N VAL A 221 6.95 -6.64 -2.11
CA VAL A 221 7.92 -5.66 -1.60
C VAL A 221 8.35 -6.01 -0.17
N SER A 222 7.46 -6.53 0.67
CA SER A 222 7.78 -7.04 2.01
C SER A 222 8.80 -8.17 1.95
N LYS A 223 8.56 -9.19 1.11
CA LYS A 223 9.51 -10.29 0.84
C LYS A 223 10.87 -9.78 0.39
N MET A 224 10.91 -8.85 -0.56
CA MET A 224 12.16 -8.27 -1.08
C MET A 224 12.96 -7.50 -0.02
N MET A 225 12.30 -7.01 1.00
CA MET A 225 12.90 -6.24 2.09
C MET A 225 13.05 -7.03 3.38
N ASN A 226 13.01 -8.37 3.32
CA ASN A 226 13.16 -9.28 4.46
C ASN A 226 12.09 -9.09 5.55
N ARG A 227 10.90 -8.60 5.19
CA ARG A 227 9.72 -8.64 6.07
C ARG A 227 8.92 -9.88 5.77
N ARG A 228 8.33 -10.46 6.80
CA ARG A 228 7.34 -11.51 6.64
C ARG A 228 6.02 -10.90 6.17
N TYR A 229 5.15 -11.67 5.55
CA TYR A 229 3.89 -11.15 5.04
C TYR A 229 2.73 -12.13 5.20
N ILE A 230 1.54 -11.58 5.29
CA ILE A 230 0.24 -12.26 5.14
C ILE A 230 -0.61 -11.39 4.22
N GLY A 231 -1.35 -12.01 3.31
CA GLY A 231 -2.27 -11.27 2.44
C GLY A 231 -3.51 -12.09 2.13
N PHE A 232 -4.64 -11.38 1.97
CA PHE A 232 -5.93 -11.98 1.60
C PHE A 232 -6.41 -11.39 0.28
N GLU A 233 -6.92 -12.26 -0.60
CA GLU A 233 -7.52 -11.87 -1.86
C GLU A 233 -8.70 -12.78 -2.17
N ILE A 234 -9.88 -12.18 -2.30
CA ILE A 234 -11.11 -12.92 -2.54
C ILE A 234 -11.26 -13.34 -4.01
N VAL A 235 -10.70 -12.55 -4.93
CA VAL A 235 -10.77 -12.80 -6.38
C VAL A 235 -9.66 -13.77 -6.77
N LYS A 236 -10.05 -14.96 -7.22
CA LYS A 236 -9.11 -16.07 -7.54
C LYS A 236 -8.05 -15.66 -8.57
N GLU A 237 -8.43 -14.93 -9.62
CA GLU A 237 -7.53 -14.50 -10.68
C GLU A 237 -6.45 -13.54 -10.16
N TYR A 238 -6.79 -12.66 -9.21
CA TYR A 238 -5.83 -11.76 -8.56
C TYR A 238 -4.93 -12.53 -7.61
N TYR A 239 -5.49 -13.47 -6.86
CA TYR A 239 -4.71 -14.35 -6.00
C TYR A 239 -3.67 -15.16 -6.79
N GLU A 240 -4.07 -15.80 -7.89
CA GLU A 240 -3.15 -16.58 -8.74
C GLU A 240 -2.06 -15.67 -9.34
N PHE A 241 -2.42 -14.49 -9.80
CA PHE A 241 -1.47 -13.51 -10.30
C PHE A 241 -0.47 -13.05 -9.21
N ALA A 242 -0.94 -12.78 -7.99
CA ALA A 242 -0.09 -12.42 -6.87
C ALA A 242 0.88 -13.55 -6.50
N ARG A 243 0.40 -14.80 -6.51
CA ARG A 243 1.20 -16.00 -6.25
C ARG A 243 2.33 -16.16 -7.27
N GLU A 244 2.01 -16.07 -8.56
CA GLU A 244 3.03 -16.12 -9.63
C GLU A 244 4.11 -15.04 -9.47
N ARG A 245 3.74 -13.88 -8.98
CA ARG A 245 4.69 -12.79 -8.71
C ARG A 245 5.60 -13.10 -7.53
N LEU A 246 5.05 -13.66 -6.46
CA LEU A 246 5.81 -14.07 -5.26
C LEU A 246 6.79 -15.20 -5.55
N ASP A 247 6.45 -16.10 -6.50
CA ASP A 247 7.31 -17.19 -6.96
C ASP A 247 8.46 -16.71 -7.89
N GLY A 248 8.54 -15.41 -8.17
CA GLY A 248 9.63 -14.82 -8.95
C GLY A 248 9.49 -14.95 -10.48
N ASN A 249 8.40 -15.56 -10.97
CA ASN A 249 8.25 -15.89 -12.39
C ASN A 249 7.92 -14.69 -13.30
N LYS A 250 7.46 -13.56 -12.76
CA LYS A 250 6.98 -12.43 -13.58
C LYS A 250 7.42 -11.03 -13.11
N TYR A 251 8.32 -10.92 -12.12
CA TYR A 251 8.71 -9.61 -11.61
C TYR A 251 10.08 -9.18 -12.11
N ARG A 252 10.10 -8.31 -13.13
CA ARG A 252 11.29 -7.50 -13.46
C ARG A 252 10.99 -6.05 -13.05
N ILE A 253 11.69 -5.57 -12.02
CA ILE A 253 11.80 -4.12 -11.79
C ILE A 253 12.52 -3.55 -13.00
N ARG A 254 11.89 -2.63 -13.75
CA ARG A 254 12.63 -1.84 -14.73
C ARG A 254 13.70 -1.08 -13.96
N LYS A 255 14.96 -1.40 -14.18
CA LYS A 255 16.06 -0.52 -13.76
C LYS A 255 15.74 0.86 -14.38
N ARG A 256 15.61 1.87 -13.52
CA ARG A 256 15.41 3.25 -13.97
C ARG A 256 16.63 3.61 -14.79
N VAL A 257 16.46 4.00 -16.06
CA VAL A 257 17.49 4.71 -16.78
C VAL A 257 17.56 6.07 -16.09
N GLU A 258 18.57 6.25 -15.27
CA GLU A 258 18.81 7.51 -14.57
C GLU A 258 19.22 8.55 -15.61
N SER A 259 18.49 9.66 -15.66
CA SER A 259 19.04 10.86 -16.26
C SER A 259 20.25 11.32 -15.42
N PRO A 260 21.26 11.94 -16.02
CA PRO A 260 22.46 12.38 -15.30
C PRO A 260 22.21 13.28 -14.08
N GLU A 261 21.01 13.84 -13.97
CA GLU A 261 20.57 14.74 -12.89
C GLU A 261 20.13 14.02 -11.61
N ASN A 262 20.00 12.68 -11.60
CA ASN A 262 19.47 11.90 -10.48
C ASN A 262 20.50 10.98 -9.80
N LYS A 263 21.79 11.18 -9.97
CA LYS A 263 22.85 10.39 -9.33
C LYS A 263 22.95 10.53 -7.79
N ALA A 264 22.12 11.34 -7.16
CA ALA A 264 22.19 11.59 -5.72
C ALA A 264 21.30 10.67 -4.86
N SER A 265 20.52 9.76 -5.43
CA SER A 265 19.73 8.78 -4.67
C SER A 265 20.28 7.36 -4.92
N LEU A 266 21.45 7.08 -4.35
CA LEU A 266 21.89 5.69 -4.14
C LEU A 266 20.86 4.99 -3.26
N THR A 267 20.11 4.05 -3.84
CA THR A 267 19.23 3.17 -3.07
C THR A 267 20.09 2.06 -2.47
N LEU A 268 19.69 1.52 -1.33
CA LEU A 268 20.40 0.44 -0.62
C LEU A 268 20.70 -0.80 -1.51
N PHE A 269 20.07 -0.92 -2.66
CA PHE A 269 20.27 -1.97 -3.66
C PHE A 269 21.53 -1.78 -4.52
N ASP A 270 22.01 -0.53 -4.65
CA ASP A 270 23.23 -0.27 -5.44
C ASP A 270 24.50 -0.65 -4.71
N ILE A 271 24.41 -0.94 -3.39
CA ILE A 271 25.55 -1.28 -2.52
C ILE A 271 25.86 -2.79 -2.53
N LYS A 272 24.91 -3.65 -2.93
CA LYS A 272 25.09 -5.12 -2.88
C LYS A 272 25.53 -5.77 -4.21
N GLU A 273 25.61 -5.05 -5.31
CA GLU A 273 26.09 -5.60 -6.60
C GLU A 273 27.55 -5.21 -6.95
N GLY A 274 28.30 -4.67 -6.01
CA GLY A 274 29.73 -4.38 -6.17
C GLY A 274 30.60 -5.38 -5.43
N LYS A 275 30.62 -6.63 -5.91
CA LYS A 275 31.77 -7.57 -5.81
C LYS A 275 31.58 -8.66 -6.85
#